data_4cfde9546235375cb9f866cacaf60ef1
#
_entry.id   4cfde9546235375cb9f866cacaf60ef1
#
_cell.length_a   1.000
_cell.length_b   1.000
_cell.length_c   1.000
_cell.angle_alpha   90.00
_cell.angle_beta   90.00
_cell.angle_gamma   90.00
#
_symmetry.space_group_name_H-M   'P 1'
#
loop_
_entity.id
_entity.type
_entity.pdbx_description
1 polymer ?
#
loop_
_entity_poly.entity_id
_entity_poly.type
_entity_poly.pdbx_seq_one_letter_code
_entity_poly.pdbx_strand_id
1 'polypeptide(L)'
;MTMALVALMAMSANAQEKKAAKENPNKPKFTVVKENKITSIKDQNRSGTCWDYSTLSFFEAEILKATGKTYDLDESFVASKTYMDRAIQVVRLHGDCQFSQGGSAYDPLYCIQHYGIVPQGIMPFPGSLYGDSLNNFNEFFSVMEPYVKAIATSSAKKISGQWKVGLQGILDAYLGKCPENFTYEGKKYTPKTFAASLGLNWDDYVSITSYTHHPFWTAFAVEVQDNWRNPLSWNVPMDDMARIIDNAVMNGYTVAWGGDVSEEGFTRQGLAYFYDTKKMESLAGSDMARWLKLSKTKKTSLIDSLGVNVPELVPTQEQRQERYDNWELTDDHGMLIYGIAKDQNGKEYYMVKNSWGETGEYKGIWYMTKNFIIANTMDFMVNKNAIPKDIRKKLGI
;
A
#
# COMPACT_ATOMS: atom_id res chain seq x y z
N MET A 1 36.24 -55.10 48.15
CA MET A 1 35.58 -54.09 49.02
C MET A 1 35.93 -52.69 48.49
N THR A 2 35.03 -52.12 47.77
CA THR A 2 35.14 -50.68 47.36
C THR A 2 33.69 -50.17 47.23
N MET A 3 33.31 -49.28 48.14
CA MET A 3 32.02 -48.59 48.19
C MET A 3 31.92 -47.57 47.07
N ALA A 4 30.91 -47.62 46.26
CA ALA A 4 30.53 -46.58 45.31
C ALA A 4 29.59 -45.59 45.99
N LEU A 5 30.04 -44.32 46.09
CA LEU A 5 29.22 -43.18 46.51
C LEU A 5 28.36 -42.74 45.32
N VAL A 6 27.05 -42.80 45.46
CA VAL A 6 26.07 -42.21 44.52
C VAL A 6 25.77 -40.80 44.99
N ALA A 7 26.22 -39.79 44.25
CA ALA A 7 25.85 -38.41 44.46
C ALA A 7 24.54 -38.10 43.71
N LEU A 8 23.45 -37.86 44.43
CA LEU A 8 22.22 -37.29 43.89
C LEU A 8 22.43 -35.80 43.63
N MET A 9 22.52 -35.38 42.38
CA MET A 9 22.35 -34.00 42.02
C MET A 9 20.85 -33.68 41.90
N ALA A 10 20.36 -32.91 42.84
CA ALA A 10 19.03 -32.29 42.76
C ALA A 10 19.09 -31.16 41.71
N MET A 11 18.52 -31.39 40.54
CA MET A 11 18.23 -30.32 39.58
C MET A 11 17.01 -29.55 40.09
N SER A 12 17.24 -28.38 40.66
CA SER A 12 16.19 -27.36 40.90
C SER A 12 15.74 -26.81 39.56
N ALA A 13 14.62 -27.25 39.06
CA ALA A 13 13.94 -26.66 37.92
C ALA A 13 13.36 -25.29 38.37
N ASN A 14 14.05 -24.23 38.02
CA ASN A 14 13.49 -22.90 38.05
C ASN A 14 12.45 -22.79 36.92
N ALA A 15 11.21 -23.13 37.23
CA ALA A 15 10.06 -22.78 36.46
C ALA A 15 9.85 -21.26 36.64
N GLN A 16 10.41 -20.47 35.73
CA GLN A 16 9.96 -19.09 35.57
C GLN A 16 8.52 -19.12 35.09
N GLU A 17 7.58 -18.94 36.01
CA GLU A 17 6.21 -18.60 35.66
C GLU A 17 6.26 -17.36 34.74
N LYS A 18 6.02 -17.54 33.46
CA LYS A 18 5.64 -16.45 32.56
C LYS A 18 4.35 -15.87 33.14
N LYS A 19 4.45 -14.78 33.93
CA LYS A 19 3.30 -13.96 34.27
C LYS A 19 2.60 -13.64 32.95
N ALA A 20 1.41 -14.20 32.74
CA ALA A 20 0.54 -13.80 31.65
C ALA A 20 0.42 -12.29 31.71
N ALA A 21 0.90 -11.59 30.69
CA ALA A 21 0.76 -10.13 30.60
C ALA A 21 -0.74 -9.85 30.72
N LYS A 22 -1.12 -9.00 31.68
CA LYS A 22 -2.52 -8.59 31.84
C LYS A 22 -2.97 -8.01 30.50
N GLU A 23 -4.01 -8.60 29.92
CA GLU A 23 -4.61 -8.11 28.67
C GLU A 23 -4.97 -6.64 28.83
N ASN A 24 -4.56 -5.80 27.84
CA ASN A 24 -4.89 -4.38 27.87
C ASN A 24 -6.42 -4.22 27.80
N PRO A 25 -7.10 -3.67 28.84
CA PRO A 25 -8.56 -3.53 28.83
C PRO A 25 -9.06 -2.58 27.74
N ASN A 26 -8.19 -1.71 27.23
CA ASN A 26 -8.50 -0.74 26.19
C ASN A 26 -8.27 -1.28 24.77
N LYS A 27 -7.76 -2.52 24.66
CA LYS A 27 -7.52 -3.14 23.37
C LYS A 27 -8.83 -3.25 22.57
N PRO A 28 -8.85 -2.84 21.30
CA PRO A 28 -10.02 -2.99 20.45
C PRO A 28 -10.42 -4.47 20.31
N LYS A 29 -11.71 -4.75 20.49
CA LYS A 29 -12.34 -6.04 20.18
C LYS A 29 -13.27 -5.83 18.99
N PHE A 30 -12.87 -6.33 17.84
CA PHE A 30 -13.57 -6.05 16.61
C PHE A 30 -14.73 -7.00 16.34
N THR A 31 -15.85 -6.44 15.93
CA THR A 31 -16.97 -7.14 15.30
C THR A 31 -17.01 -6.77 13.83
N VAL A 32 -16.86 -7.74 12.95
CA VAL A 32 -16.88 -7.52 11.51
C VAL A 32 -18.31 -7.16 11.07
N VAL A 33 -18.45 -6.02 10.40
CA VAL A 33 -19.70 -5.56 9.78
C VAL A 33 -19.82 -6.08 8.35
N LYS A 34 -18.73 -5.95 7.61
CA LYS A 34 -18.61 -6.43 6.23
C LYS A 34 -17.17 -6.82 5.95
N GLU A 35 -17.01 -7.96 5.31
CA GLU A 35 -15.70 -8.44 4.83
C GLU A 35 -15.85 -8.95 3.40
N ASN A 36 -15.02 -8.46 2.51
CA ASN A 36 -14.94 -8.92 1.13
C ASN A 36 -13.78 -9.92 1.00
N LYS A 37 -13.91 -10.86 0.08
CA LYS A 37 -12.84 -11.83 -0.16
C LYS A 37 -11.62 -11.16 -0.76
N ILE A 38 -10.45 -11.50 -0.23
CA ILE A 38 -9.14 -11.04 -0.70
C ILE A 38 -8.23 -12.25 -0.91
N THR A 39 -7.13 -12.04 -1.62
CA THR A 39 -6.04 -13.01 -1.79
C THR A 39 -5.09 -12.99 -0.58
N SER A 40 -4.09 -13.88 -0.56
CA SER A 40 -3.11 -13.99 0.53
C SER A 40 -2.36 -12.67 0.79
N ILE A 41 -1.88 -12.51 2.02
CA ILE A 41 -0.98 -11.42 2.38
C ILE A 41 0.38 -11.67 1.73
N LYS A 42 0.91 -10.65 1.05
CA LYS A 42 2.25 -10.68 0.44
C LYS A 42 3.25 -9.85 1.24
N ASP A 43 4.53 -9.98 0.94
CA ASP A 43 5.60 -9.20 1.57
C ASP A 43 6.47 -8.54 0.51
N GLN A 44 6.31 -7.21 0.36
CA GLN A 44 7.18 -6.39 -0.48
C GLN A 44 8.58 -6.23 0.08
N ASN A 45 8.79 -6.54 1.36
CA ASN A 45 10.02 -6.43 2.11
C ASN A 45 10.70 -5.04 1.90
N ARG A 46 11.96 -5.02 1.47
CA ARG A 46 12.75 -3.80 1.25
C ARG A 46 12.67 -3.29 -0.18
N SER A 47 11.47 -3.24 -0.72
CA SER A 47 11.18 -2.57 -1.99
C SER A 47 10.16 -1.44 -1.79
N GLY A 48 10.30 -0.35 -2.53
CA GLY A 48 9.32 0.74 -2.55
C GLY A 48 8.18 0.48 -3.55
N THR A 49 7.68 -0.76 -3.60
CA THR A 49 6.66 -1.21 -4.56
C THR A 49 5.29 -1.43 -3.94
N CYS A 50 4.98 -0.73 -2.84
CA CYS A 50 3.67 -0.80 -2.18
C CYS A 50 2.51 -0.50 -3.15
N TRP A 51 2.71 0.45 -4.08
CA TRP A 51 1.78 0.80 -5.14
C TRP A 51 1.42 -0.40 -6.02
N ASP A 52 2.37 -1.26 -6.31
CA ASP A 52 2.22 -2.46 -7.15
C ASP A 52 1.52 -3.58 -6.36
N TYR A 53 2.06 -3.95 -5.20
CA TYR A 53 1.48 -4.97 -4.33
C TYR A 53 0.03 -4.68 -3.93
N SER A 54 -0.28 -3.43 -3.57
CA SER A 54 -1.64 -3.05 -3.17
C SER A 54 -2.61 -3.08 -4.35
N THR A 55 -2.17 -2.58 -5.52
CA THR A 55 -3.04 -2.51 -6.71
C THR A 55 -3.23 -3.88 -7.35
N LEU A 56 -2.19 -4.73 -7.42
CA LEU A 56 -2.39 -6.11 -7.87
C LEU A 56 -3.29 -6.89 -6.91
N SER A 57 -3.14 -6.72 -5.58
CA SER A 57 -4.08 -7.27 -4.61
C SER A 57 -5.52 -6.79 -4.84
N PHE A 58 -5.71 -5.53 -5.24
CA PHE A 58 -7.01 -5.01 -5.62
C PHE A 58 -7.56 -5.72 -6.86
N PHE A 59 -6.78 -5.84 -7.94
CA PHE A 59 -7.23 -6.52 -9.14
C PHE A 59 -7.47 -8.02 -8.91
N GLU A 60 -6.67 -8.69 -8.10
CA GLU A 60 -6.89 -10.07 -7.68
C GLU A 60 -8.25 -10.24 -6.96
N ALA A 61 -8.61 -9.31 -6.08
CA ALA A 61 -9.91 -9.30 -5.41
C ALA A 61 -11.06 -9.03 -6.39
N GLU A 62 -10.87 -8.12 -7.36
CA GLU A 62 -11.84 -7.84 -8.42
C GLU A 62 -12.05 -9.07 -9.35
N ILE A 63 -10.98 -9.77 -9.72
CA ILE A 63 -11.04 -11.02 -10.49
C ILE A 63 -11.78 -12.08 -9.69
N LEU A 64 -11.45 -12.25 -8.40
CA LEU A 64 -12.12 -13.21 -7.52
C LEU A 64 -13.62 -12.91 -7.41
N LYS A 65 -13.98 -11.64 -7.28
CA LYS A 65 -15.39 -11.20 -7.26
C LYS A 65 -16.10 -11.51 -8.59
N ALA A 66 -15.46 -11.20 -9.71
CA ALA A 66 -16.08 -11.32 -11.03
C ALA A 66 -16.19 -12.78 -11.51
N THR A 67 -15.19 -13.62 -11.19
CA THR A 67 -15.05 -14.96 -11.78
C THR A 67 -15.14 -16.10 -10.78
N GLY A 68 -15.01 -15.83 -9.49
CA GLY A 68 -14.88 -16.85 -8.44
C GLY A 68 -13.51 -17.53 -8.41
N LYS A 69 -12.57 -17.13 -9.26
CA LYS A 69 -11.21 -17.72 -9.36
C LYS A 69 -10.20 -16.84 -8.64
N THR A 70 -9.27 -17.49 -7.96
CA THR A 70 -8.13 -16.84 -7.31
C THR A 70 -6.95 -16.85 -8.26
N TYR A 71 -6.34 -15.70 -8.46
CA TYR A 71 -5.07 -15.53 -9.16
C TYR A 71 -4.08 -14.84 -8.25
N ASP A 72 -2.82 -15.12 -8.46
CA ASP A 72 -1.67 -14.43 -7.89
C ASP A 72 -0.93 -13.78 -9.05
N LEU A 73 -0.93 -12.45 -9.12
CA LEU A 73 -0.36 -11.67 -10.22
C LEU A 73 1.08 -11.27 -9.88
N ASP A 74 1.92 -11.17 -10.90
CA ASP A 74 3.37 -11.01 -10.72
C ASP A 74 3.79 -9.53 -10.67
N GLU A 75 4.25 -9.08 -9.51
CA GLU A 75 4.73 -7.70 -9.27
C GLU A 75 6.04 -7.41 -10.03
N SER A 76 6.92 -8.40 -10.20
CA SER A 76 8.20 -8.19 -10.90
C SER A 76 7.98 -7.84 -12.37
N PHE A 77 6.92 -8.40 -13.00
CA PHE A 77 6.53 -8.05 -14.36
C PHE A 77 6.11 -6.57 -14.46
N VAL A 78 5.25 -6.12 -13.54
CA VAL A 78 4.76 -4.74 -13.50
C VAL A 78 5.90 -3.77 -13.20
N ALA A 79 6.71 -4.06 -12.18
CA ALA A 79 7.87 -3.25 -11.81
C ALA A 79 8.85 -3.09 -12.99
N SER A 80 9.17 -4.19 -13.71
CA SER A 80 10.08 -4.15 -14.86
C SER A 80 9.57 -3.22 -15.98
N LYS A 81 8.29 -3.30 -16.33
CA LYS A 81 7.68 -2.43 -17.35
C LYS A 81 7.61 -0.98 -16.89
N THR A 82 7.18 -0.76 -15.66
CA THR A 82 7.01 0.58 -15.10
C THR A 82 8.33 1.32 -14.96
N TYR A 83 9.39 0.68 -14.47
CA TYR A 83 10.70 1.33 -14.35
C TYR A 83 11.34 1.65 -15.70
N MET A 84 11.15 0.80 -16.73
CA MET A 84 11.58 1.14 -18.08
C MET A 84 10.85 2.40 -18.59
N ASP A 85 9.55 2.48 -18.43
CA ASP A 85 8.74 3.63 -18.86
C ASP A 85 9.14 4.90 -18.10
N ARG A 86 9.31 4.81 -16.77
CA ARG A 86 9.74 5.94 -15.93
C ARG A 86 11.13 6.45 -16.34
N ALA A 87 12.06 5.54 -16.61
CA ALA A 87 13.39 5.90 -17.11
C ALA A 87 13.30 6.63 -18.46
N ILE A 88 12.45 6.17 -19.36
CA ILE A 88 12.23 6.85 -20.65
C ILE A 88 11.70 8.27 -20.42
N GLN A 89 10.78 8.47 -19.49
CA GLN A 89 10.24 9.79 -19.16
C GLN A 89 11.32 10.69 -18.55
N VAL A 90 12.06 10.20 -17.57
CA VAL A 90 13.16 10.94 -16.94
C VAL A 90 14.20 11.41 -17.97
N VAL A 91 14.57 10.52 -18.91
CA VAL A 91 15.51 10.87 -19.99
C VAL A 91 14.90 11.90 -20.95
N ARG A 92 13.62 11.80 -21.29
CA ARG A 92 12.92 12.79 -22.14
C ARG A 92 12.83 14.16 -21.49
N LEU A 93 12.69 14.21 -20.17
CA LEU A 93 12.61 15.42 -19.36
C LEU A 93 14.00 15.93 -18.91
N HIS A 94 15.08 15.37 -19.43
CA HIS A 94 16.47 15.76 -19.12
C HIS A 94 16.79 15.70 -17.61
N GLY A 95 16.13 14.82 -16.86
CA GLY A 95 16.32 14.66 -15.42
C GLY A 95 15.44 15.57 -14.54
N ASP A 96 14.57 16.40 -15.12
CA ASP A 96 13.63 17.26 -14.38
C ASP A 96 12.43 16.49 -13.77
N CYS A 97 12.57 15.19 -13.60
CA CYS A 97 11.60 14.29 -12.99
C CYS A 97 12.37 13.26 -12.18
N GLN A 98 11.88 12.94 -11.00
CA GLN A 98 12.55 11.98 -10.13
C GLN A 98 12.40 10.54 -10.67
N PHE A 99 13.53 9.82 -10.66
CA PHE A 99 13.54 8.38 -10.84
C PHE A 99 13.60 7.72 -9.47
N SER A 100 12.50 7.11 -9.02
CA SER A 100 12.37 6.51 -7.68
C SER A 100 11.72 5.13 -7.77
N GLN A 101 11.63 4.45 -6.62
CA GLN A 101 10.94 3.15 -6.51
C GLN A 101 9.42 3.28 -6.45
N GLY A 102 8.91 4.44 -6.03
CA GLY A 102 7.50 4.69 -5.86
C GLY A 102 6.72 4.72 -7.16
N GLY A 103 5.42 4.77 -7.06
CA GLY A 103 4.46 4.81 -8.16
C GLY A 103 3.04 4.93 -7.63
N SER A 104 2.07 5.02 -8.51
CA SER A 104 0.66 5.17 -8.18
C SER A 104 -0.14 3.90 -8.53
N ALA A 105 -1.37 3.80 -8.04
CA ALA A 105 -2.28 2.71 -8.41
C ALA A 105 -2.56 2.65 -9.92
N TYR A 106 -2.30 3.73 -10.64
CA TYR A 106 -2.44 3.76 -12.09
C TYR A 106 -1.33 2.99 -12.83
N ASP A 107 -0.13 2.86 -12.24
CA ASP A 107 0.99 2.19 -12.93
C ASP A 107 0.72 0.71 -13.23
N PRO A 108 0.20 -0.13 -12.30
CA PRO A 108 -0.21 -1.49 -12.62
C PRO A 108 -1.38 -1.54 -13.61
N LEU A 109 -2.36 -0.65 -13.51
CA LEU A 109 -3.46 -0.56 -14.48
C LEU A 109 -2.92 -0.27 -15.88
N TYR A 110 -2.06 0.75 -16.02
CA TYR A 110 -1.40 1.09 -17.27
C TYR A 110 -0.59 -0.09 -17.82
N CYS A 111 0.18 -0.76 -16.96
CA CYS A 111 0.95 -1.93 -17.35
C CYS A 111 0.05 -3.03 -17.94
N ILE A 112 -1.03 -3.37 -17.26
CA ILE A 112 -1.98 -4.40 -17.71
C ILE A 112 -2.61 -4.02 -19.05
N GLN A 113 -3.06 -2.77 -19.19
CA GLN A 113 -3.68 -2.29 -20.44
C GLN A 113 -2.70 -2.27 -21.62
N HIS A 114 -1.43 -1.92 -21.40
CA HIS A 114 -0.46 -1.70 -22.50
C HIS A 114 0.46 -2.89 -22.72
N TYR A 115 0.86 -3.62 -21.68
CA TYR A 115 1.80 -4.73 -21.76
C TYR A 115 1.18 -6.08 -21.41
N GLY A 116 0.03 -6.08 -20.72
CA GLY A 116 -0.57 -7.27 -20.14
C GLY A 116 -0.04 -7.57 -18.75
N ILE A 117 -0.22 -8.80 -18.29
CA ILE A 117 0.21 -9.31 -16.98
C ILE A 117 0.54 -10.78 -17.09
N VAL A 118 1.31 -11.30 -16.14
CA VAL A 118 1.56 -12.73 -15.99
C VAL A 118 1.17 -13.17 -14.57
N PRO A 119 0.82 -14.46 -14.37
CA PRO A 119 0.63 -14.98 -13.01
C PRO A 119 1.99 -15.17 -12.33
N GLN A 120 2.01 -15.11 -11.01
CA GLN A 120 3.18 -15.41 -10.17
C GLN A 120 3.72 -16.81 -10.50
N GLY A 121 5.05 -16.95 -10.51
CA GLY A 121 5.75 -18.18 -10.86
C GLY A 121 6.08 -18.34 -12.36
N ILE A 122 5.65 -17.40 -13.21
CA ILE A 122 6.14 -17.28 -14.59
C ILE A 122 7.44 -16.47 -14.62
N MET A 123 7.53 -15.42 -13.83
CA MET A 123 8.80 -14.74 -13.53
C MET A 123 9.48 -15.41 -12.32
N PRO A 124 10.80 -15.23 -12.13
CA PRO A 124 11.47 -15.66 -10.91
C PRO A 124 10.83 -15.04 -9.67
N PHE A 125 10.82 -15.78 -8.55
CA PHE A 125 10.35 -15.22 -7.29
C PHE A 125 11.17 -13.98 -6.89
N PRO A 126 10.55 -12.97 -6.29
CA PRO A 126 11.23 -11.78 -5.83
C PRO A 126 12.47 -12.10 -4.99
N GLY A 127 13.61 -11.47 -5.32
CA GLY A 127 14.87 -11.69 -4.64
C GLY A 127 15.68 -12.92 -5.07
N SER A 128 15.08 -13.90 -5.74
CA SER A 128 15.74 -15.18 -6.03
C SER A 128 16.96 -15.07 -6.97
N LEU A 129 17.01 -14.08 -7.86
CA LEU A 129 18.11 -13.91 -8.80
C LEU A 129 19.39 -13.38 -8.16
N TYR A 130 19.32 -12.70 -7.02
CA TYR A 130 20.48 -12.19 -6.30
C TYR A 130 20.63 -12.82 -4.91
N GLY A 131 19.99 -13.99 -4.71
CA GLY A 131 20.24 -14.86 -3.55
C GLY A 131 19.41 -14.55 -2.31
N ASP A 132 18.43 -13.64 -2.39
CA ASP A 132 17.47 -13.35 -1.33
C ASP A 132 16.19 -14.17 -1.50
N SER A 133 15.44 -14.34 -0.40
CA SER A 133 14.12 -14.98 -0.42
C SER A 133 12.97 -13.98 -0.62
N LEU A 134 13.25 -12.69 -0.45
CA LEU A 134 12.29 -11.58 -0.57
C LEU A 134 12.94 -10.41 -1.30
N ASN A 135 12.12 -9.50 -1.84
CA ASN A 135 12.60 -8.30 -2.52
C ASN A 135 13.52 -7.46 -1.62
N ASN A 136 14.63 -7.02 -2.20
CA ASN A 136 15.53 -6.04 -1.60
C ASN A 136 16.11 -5.13 -2.69
N PHE A 137 15.47 -4.00 -2.94
CA PHE A 137 15.83 -3.11 -4.03
C PHE A 137 16.98 -2.15 -3.72
N ASN A 138 17.64 -2.28 -2.56
CA ASN A 138 18.74 -1.38 -2.20
C ASN A 138 19.89 -1.44 -3.20
N GLU A 139 20.39 -2.65 -3.53
CA GLU A 139 21.44 -2.82 -4.55
C GLU A 139 20.92 -2.48 -5.94
N PHE A 140 19.75 -3.00 -6.31
CA PHE A 140 19.12 -2.79 -7.61
C PHE A 140 19.00 -1.29 -7.94
N PHE A 141 18.46 -0.48 -7.03
CA PHE A 141 18.31 0.95 -7.24
C PHE A 141 19.62 1.71 -7.14
N SER A 142 20.58 1.25 -6.34
CA SER A 142 21.93 1.86 -6.30
C SER A 142 22.66 1.77 -7.65
N VAL A 143 22.29 0.82 -8.49
CA VAL A 143 22.81 0.66 -9.87
C VAL A 143 21.91 1.39 -10.87
N MET A 144 20.60 1.20 -10.79
CA MET A 144 19.65 1.66 -11.81
C MET A 144 19.46 3.18 -11.80
N GLU A 145 19.33 3.80 -10.64
CA GLU A 145 19.09 5.25 -10.53
C GLU A 145 20.28 6.06 -11.07
N PRO A 146 21.54 5.83 -10.68
CA PRO A 146 22.69 6.51 -11.28
C PRO A 146 22.85 6.25 -12.77
N TYR A 147 22.53 5.04 -13.25
CA TYR A 147 22.53 4.74 -14.67
C TYR A 147 21.57 5.63 -15.46
N VAL A 148 20.31 5.71 -15.03
CA VAL A 148 19.28 6.55 -15.67
C VAL A 148 19.67 8.02 -15.59
N LYS A 149 20.14 8.50 -14.42
CA LYS A 149 20.58 9.87 -14.21
C LYS A 149 21.74 10.25 -15.12
N ALA A 150 22.74 9.38 -15.28
CA ALA A 150 23.88 9.65 -16.16
C ALA A 150 23.47 9.84 -17.62
N ILE A 151 22.44 9.12 -18.09
CA ILE A 151 21.89 9.30 -19.45
C ILE A 151 21.07 10.59 -19.52
N ALA A 152 20.18 10.84 -18.54
CA ALA A 152 19.28 11.98 -18.54
C ALA A 152 20.03 13.34 -18.51
N THR A 153 21.14 13.40 -17.75
CA THR A 153 21.95 14.61 -17.58
C THR A 153 23.20 14.64 -18.49
N SER A 154 23.25 13.78 -19.51
CA SER A 154 24.39 13.73 -20.43
C SER A 154 24.55 15.03 -21.22
N SER A 155 25.79 15.51 -21.37
CA SER A 155 26.14 16.66 -22.20
C SER A 155 26.17 16.33 -23.70
N ALA A 156 25.95 15.07 -24.09
CA ALA A 156 25.95 14.66 -25.49
C ALA A 156 24.79 15.29 -26.25
N LYS A 157 25.08 15.89 -27.42
CA LYS A 157 24.05 16.46 -28.32
C LYS A 157 23.07 15.41 -28.85
N LYS A 158 23.46 14.13 -28.86
CA LYS A 158 22.66 13.00 -29.32
C LYS A 158 23.03 11.78 -28.51
N ILE A 159 22.03 11.15 -27.89
CA ILE A 159 22.16 9.87 -27.21
C ILE A 159 21.71 8.75 -28.15
N SER A 160 22.33 7.57 -28.01
CA SER A 160 21.94 6.37 -28.76
C SER A 160 20.75 5.67 -28.08
N GLY A 161 20.10 4.73 -28.80
CA GLY A 161 19.09 3.85 -28.18
C GLY A 161 19.66 2.77 -27.26
N GLN A 162 20.98 2.59 -27.23
CA GLN A 162 21.64 1.49 -26.51
C GLN A 162 21.46 1.57 -24.99
N TRP A 163 21.23 2.75 -24.44
CA TRP A 163 20.97 2.91 -23.02
C TRP A 163 19.72 2.11 -22.56
N LYS A 164 18.69 1.97 -23.42
CA LYS A 164 17.51 1.15 -23.12
C LYS A 164 17.85 -0.33 -23.06
N VAL A 165 18.75 -0.79 -23.94
CA VAL A 165 19.25 -2.18 -23.91
C VAL A 165 20.05 -2.44 -22.64
N GLY A 166 20.91 -1.49 -22.24
CA GLY A 166 21.66 -1.56 -20.98
C GLY A 166 20.73 -1.58 -19.76
N LEU A 167 19.74 -0.69 -19.70
CA LEU A 167 18.73 -0.67 -18.64
C LEU A 167 17.91 -1.97 -18.58
N GLN A 168 17.49 -2.49 -19.75
CA GLN A 168 16.79 -3.77 -19.81
C GLN A 168 17.63 -4.91 -19.26
N GLY A 169 18.95 -4.90 -19.51
CA GLY A 169 19.88 -5.88 -18.93
C GLY A 169 19.94 -5.79 -17.39
N ILE A 170 19.88 -4.59 -16.81
CA ILE A 170 19.79 -4.39 -15.37
C ILE A 170 18.46 -4.94 -14.84
N LEU A 171 17.34 -4.57 -15.46
CA LEU A 171 16.01 -5.06 -15.08
C LEU A 171 15.92 -6.59 -15.13
N ASP A 172 16.42 -7.19 -16.22
CA ASP A 172 16.43 -8.66 -16.38
C ASP A 172 17.29 -9.37 -15.34
N ALA A 173 18.39 -8.74 -14.90
CA ALA A 173 19.29 -9.31 -13.90
C ALA A 173 18.67 -9.35 -12.48
N TYR A 174 17.88 -8.36 -12.12
CA TYR A 174 17.30 -8.25 -10.77
C TYR A 174 15.86 -8.74 -10.66
N LEU A 175 15.06 -8.59 -11.71
CA LEU A 175 13.64 -8.93 -11.72
C LEU A 175 13.31 -10.16 -12.58
N GLY A 176 14.22 -10.56 -13.44
CA GLY A 176 14.00 -11.59 -14.45
C GLY A 176 13.48 -11.04 -15.78
N LYS A 177 13.67 -11.84 -16.81
CA LYS A 177 13.25 -11.47 -18.16
C LYS A 177 11.74 -11.64 -18.33
N CYS A 178 11.05 -10.56 -18.67
CA CYS A 178 9.62 -10.63 -19.00
C CYS A 178 9.38 -11.55 -20.19
N PRO A 179 8.48 -12.55 -20.08
CA PRO A 179 8.21 -13.49 -21.17
C PRO A 179 7.38 -12.85 -22.28
N GLU A 180 7.65 -13.23 -23.53
CA GLU A 180 6.77 -12.90 -24.66
C GLU A 180 5.58 -13.87 -24.72
N ASN A 181 5.82 -15.13 -24.37
CA ASN A 181 4.84 -16.21 -24.34
C ASN A 181 5.11 -17.11 -23.12
N PHE A 182 4.08 -17.69 -22.54
CA PHE A 182 4.17 -18.65 -21.45
C PHE A 182 3.02 -19.65 -21.48
N THR A 183 3.15 -20.71 -20.71
CA THR A 183 2.08 -21.70 -20.50
C THR A 183 1.61 -21.62 -19.05
N TYR A 184 0.31 -21.46 -18.84
CA TYR A 184 -0.32 -21.46 -17.52
C TYR A 184 -1.55 -22.37 -17.56
N GLU A 185 -1.66 -23.29 -16.59
CA GLU A 185 -2.75 -24.28 -16.53
C GLU A 185 -2.99 -25.01 -17.87
N GLY A 186 -1.90 -25.38 -18.55
CA GLY A 186 -1.92 -26.10 -19.82
C GLY A 186 -2.31 -25.28 -21.06
N LYS A 187 -2.56 -23.98 -20.94
CA LYS A 187 -2.86 -23.06 -22.05
C LYS A 187 -1.70 -22.14 -22.33
N LYS A 188 -1.50 -21.84 -23.62
CA LYS A 188 -0.51 -20.85 -24.07
C LYS A 188 -1.09 -19.45 -24.05
N TYR A 189 -0.30 -18.52 -23.51
CA TYR A 189 -0.66 -17.12 -23.43
C TYR A 189 0.50 -16.22 -23.84
N THR A 190 0.18 -15.01 -24.28
CA THR A 190 1.01 -13.83 -24.15
C THR A 190 0.55 -13.07 -22.91
N PRO A 191 1.34 -12.14 -22.31
CA PRO A 191 0.85 -11.33 -21.20
C PRO A 191 -0.48 -10.61 -21.49
N LYS A 192 -0.68 -10.12 -22.73
CA LYS A 192 -1.93 -9.48 -23.14
C LYS A 192 -3.12 -10.44 -23.23
N THR A 193 -2.93 -11.63 -23.76
CA THR A 193 -4.03 -12.61 -23.87
C THR A 193 -4.37 -13.19 -22.50
N PHE A 194 -3.42 -13.26 -21.58
CA PHE A 194 -3.69 -13.62 -20.19
C PHE A 194 -4.50 -12.53 -19.49
N ALA A 195 -4.10 -11.25 -19.58
CA ALA A 195 -4.86 -10.12 -19.03
C ALA A 195 -6.32 -10.10 -19.55
N ALA A 196 -6.52 -10.35 -20.86
CA ALA A 196 -7.86 -10.43 -21.45
C ALA A 196 -8.70 -11.62 -20.92
N SER A 197 -8.04 -12.69 -20.46
CA SER A 197 -8.73 -13.89 -19.94
C SER A 197 -9.19 -13.75 -18.47
N LEU A 198 -8.78 -12.70 -17.76
CA LEU A 198 -9.08 -12.50 -16.34
C LEU A 198 -10.52 -12.02 -16.05
N GLY A 199 -11.30 -11.72 -17.08
CA GLY A 199 -12.73 -11.42 -16.95
C GLY A 199 -13.05 -10.02 -16.46
N LEU A 200 -12.09 -9.08 -16.48
CA LEU A 200 -12.27 -7.68 -16.12
C LEU A 200 -12.27 -6.78 -17.36
N ASN A 201 -13.04 -5.70 -17.28
CA ASN A 201 -12.89 -4.57 -18.18
C ASN A 201 -12.00 -3.52 -17.49
N TRP A 202 -10.77 -3.38 -17.99
CA TRP A 202 -9.76 -2.51 -17.41
C TRP A 202 -10.10 -1.01 -17.46
N ASP A 203 -11.09 -0.62 -18.29
CA ASP A 203 -11.58 0.76 -18.38
C ASP A 203 -12.66 1.09 -17.32
N ASP A 204 -12.99 0.12 -16.47
CA ASP A 204 -13.95 0.31 -15.38
C ASP A 204 -13.31 0.88 -14.10
N TYR A 205 -12.01 1.06 -14.07
CA TYR A 205 -11.28 1.51 -12.89
C TYR A 205 -10.92 2.98 -12.99
N VAL A 206 -11.24 3.72 -11.93
CA VAL A 206 -11.05 5.17 -11.85
C VAL A 206 -10.39 5.57 -10.54
N SER A 207 -9.57 6.62 -10.57
CA SER A 207 -9.00 7.22 -9.38
C SER A 207 -9.88 8.35 -8.86
N ILE A 208 -9.98 8.46 -7.53
CA ILE A 208 -10.76 9.45 -6.78
C ILE A 208 -9.84 10.16 -5.80
N THR A 209 -10.01 11.48 -5.67
CA THR A 209 -9.31 12.33 -4.71
C THR A 209 -10.24 13.40 -4.14
N SER A 210 -9.76 14.20 -3.17
CA SER A 210 -10.58 15.26 -2.54
C SER A 210 -9.71 16.42 -2.09
N TYR A 211 -9.57 17.45 -2.93
CA TYR A 211 -8.81 18.67 -2.64
C TYR A 211 -9.53 19.93 -3.14
N THR A 212 -9.33 21.08 -2.48
CA THR A 212 -10.05 22.33 -2.77
C THR A 212 -9.35 23.24 -3.76
N HIS A 213 -8.07 23.00 -4.07
CA HIS A 213 -7.30 23.80 -5.03
C HIS A 213 -7.71 23.55 -6.49
N HIS A 214 -8.48 22.49 -6.74
CA HIS A 214 -9.17 22.23 -8.00
C HIS A 214 -10.69 22.14 -7.80
N PRO A 215 -11.51 22.49 -8.80
CA PRO A 215 -12.96 22.38 -8.68
C PRO A 215 -13.41 20.93 -8.41
N PHE A 216 -14.37 20.74 -7.51
CA PHE A 216 -15.02 19.45 -7.38
C PHE A 216 -15.78 19.07 -8.64
N TRP A 217 -15.96 17.76 -8.85
CA TRP A 217 -16.64 17.15 -9.99
C TRP A 217 -15.88 17.28 -11.30
N THR A 218 -14.60 17.64 -11.23
CA THR A 218 -13.63 17.64 -12.34
C THR A 218 -12.53 16.63 -12.05
N ALA A 219 -11.70 16.35 -13.05
CA ALA A 219 -10.55 15.49 -12.88
C ALA A 219 -9.25 16.29 -13.06
N PHE A 220 -8.26 15.99 -12.26
CA PHE A 220 -6.92 16.58 -12.35
C PHE A 220 -5.86 15.55 -11.97
N ALA A 221 -4.61 15.76 -12.34
CA ALA A 221 -3.50 14.96 -11.88
C ALA A 221 -3.05 15.43 -10.51
N VAL A 222 -3.14 14.58 -9.48
CA VAL A 222 -2.66 14.91 -8.14
C VAL A 222 -1.16 15.19 -8.20
N GLU A 223 -0.74 16.35 -7.66
CA GLU A 223 0.62 16.87 -7.75
C GLU A 223 1.52 16.22 -6.68
N VAL A 224 1.88 14.97 -6.90
CA VAL A 224 2.86 14.22 -6.10
C VAL A 224 3.88 13.54 -7.02
N GLN A 225 5.10 13.32 -6.52
CA GLN A 225 6.20 12.83 -7.36
C GLN A 225 5.95 11.44 -7.94
N ASP A 226 5.24 10.59 -7.20
CA ASP A 226 4.96 9.21 -7.61
C ASP A 226 3.79 9.11 -8.60
N ASN A 227 3.03 10.19 -8.80
CA ASN A 227 2.04 10.33 -9.87
C ASN A 227 2.70 10.77 -11.21
N TRP A 228 3.87 10.23 -11.51
CA TRP A 228 4.76 10.63 -12.60
C TRP A 228 4.18 10.48 -14.01
N ARG A 229 3.20 9.59 -14.22
CA ARG A 229 2.47 9.46 -15.49
C ARG A 229 1.38 10.53 -15.64
N ASN A 230 1.08 11.27 -14.58
CA ASN A 230 0.03 12.28 -14.51
C ASN A 230 -1.38 11.74 -14.88
N PRO A 231 -1.80 10.53 -14.43
CA PRO A 231 -3.18 10.13 -14.58
C PRO A 231 -4.11 11.08 -13.84
N LEU A 232 -5.34 11.15 -14.32
CA LEU A 232 -6.34 12.02 -13.71
C LEU A 232 -7.10 11.29 -12.61
N SER A 233 -7.28 11.95 -11.47
CA SER A 233 -8.16 11.54 -10.39
C SER A 233 -9.39 12.43 -10.35
N TRP A 234 -10.58 11.84 -10.21
CA TRP A 234 -11.81 12.58 -10.04
C TRP A 234 -11.87 13.23 -8.68
N ASN A 235 -12.02 14.55 -8.66
CA ASN A 235 -12.06 15.35 -7.45
C ASN A 235 -13.50 15.44 -6.91
N VAL A 236 -13.72 14.93 -5.70
CA VAL A 236 -15.03 14.96 -5.06
C VAL A 236 -14.94 15.60 -3.67
N PRO A 237 -16.04 16.15 -3.10
CA PRO A 237 -16.05 16.56 -1.71
C PRO A 237 -15.66 15.40 -0.77
N MET A 238 -15.02 15.71 0.34
CA MET A 238 -14.52 14.75 1.32
C MET A 238 -15.61 13.77 1.80
N ASP A 239 -16.81 14.25 2.05
CA ASP A 239 -17.93 13.39 2.47
C ASP A 239 -18.35 12.42 1.35
N ASP A 240 -18.32 12.85 0.09
CA ASP A 240 -18.61 11.97 -1.04
C ASP A 240 -17.47 10.97 -1.27
N MET A 241 -16.22 11.35 -1.00
CA MET A 241 -15.07 10.42 -0.97
C MET A 241 -15.30 9.28 0.05
N ALA A 242 -15.70 9.61 1.29
CA ALA A 242 -16.02 8.63 2.32
C ALA A 242 -17.20 7.73 1.90
N ARG A 243 -18.26 8.31 1.30
CA ARG A 243 -19.42 7.55 0.77
C ARG A 243 -19.03 6.57 -0.31
N ILE A 244 -18.07 6.91 -1.17
CA ILE A 244 -17.58 6.00 -2.22
C ILE A 244 -16.90 4.78 -1.60
N ILE A 245 -16.00 4.98 -0.62
CA ILE A 245 -15.31 3.89 0.06
C ILE A 245 -16.31 2.96 0.77
N ASP A 246 -17.23 3.54 1.55
CA ASP A 246 -18.28 2.77 2.24
C ASP A 246 -19.13 1.97 1.27
N ASN A 247 -19.61 2.62 0.19
CA ASN A 247 -20.44 1.98 -0.81
C ASN A 247 -19.70 0.85 -1.53
N ALA A 248 -18.41 1.04 -1.85
CA ALA A 248 -17.59 0.02 -2.47
C ALA A 248 -17.53 -1.23 -1.58
N VAL A 249 -17.12 -1.07 -0.33
CA VAL A 249 -16.96 -2.19 0.61
C VAL A 249 -18.28 -2.89 0.86
N MET A 250 -19.35 -2.15 1.12
CA MET A 250 -20.68 -2.72 1.40
C MET A 250 -21.27 -3.49 0.23
N ASN A 251 -20.91 -3.15 -1.02
CA ASN A 251 -21.37 -3.82 -2.23
C ASN A 251 -20.39 -4.88 -2.78
N GLY A 252 -19.43 -5.31 -1.95
CA GLY A 252 -18.55 -6.43 -2.29
C GLY A 252 -17.36 -6.04 -3.18
N TYR A 253 -17.02 -4.75 -3.26
CA TYR A 253 -15.82 -4.24 -3.92
C TYR A 253 -14.74 -3.94 -2.89
N THR A 254 -13.51 -3.87 -3.36
CA THR A 254 -12.36 -3.41 -2.59
C THR A 254 -11.92 -2.04 -3.10
N VAL A 255 -10.95 -1.42 -2.42
CA VAL A 255 -10.43 -0.09 -2.79
C VAL A 255 -8.90 -0.12 -2.69
N ALA A 256 -8.19 0.16 -3.80
CA ALA A 256 -6.75 0.36 -3.75
C ALA A 256 -6.48 1.79 -3.23
N TRP A 257 -6.07 1.88 -1.98
CA TRP A 257 -5.89 3.13 -1.25
C TRP A 257 -4.44 3.57 -1.28
N GLY A 258 -4.19 4.82 -1.65
CA GLY A 258 -2.93 5.53 -1.52
C GLY A 258 -3.04 6.64 -0.48
N GLY A 259 -2.07 6.74 0.43
CA GLY A 259 -2.12 7.74 1.46
C GLY A 259 -0.91 7.76 2.38
N ASP A 260 -1.01 8.59 3.41
CA ASP A 260 0.03 8.83 4.40
C ASP A 260 -0.08 7.86 5.59
N VAL A 261 1.01 7.17 5.87
CA VAL A 261 1.19 6.29 7.03
C VAL A 261 2.39 6.71 7.89
N SER A 262 2.95 7.89 7.64
CA SER A 262 4.13 8.38 8.34
C SER A 262 3.85 8.90 9.74
N GLU A 263 2.59 9.14 10.08
CA GLU A 263 2.16 9.66 11.38
C GLU A 263 2.29 8.65 12.53
N GLU A 264 2.41 9.15 13.77
CA GLU A 264 2.45 8.31 14.97
C GLU A 264 1.16 7.53 15.20
N GLY A 265 0.03 8.04 14.67
CA GLY A 265 -1.28 7.38 14.72
C GLY A 265 -1.35 6.06 13.97
N PHE A 266 -0.49 5.86 12.96
CA PHE A 266 -0.33 4.57 12.28
C PHE A 266 0.63 3.68 13.08
N THR A 267 0.07 2.75 13.85
CA THR A 267 0.86 1.91 14.75
C THR A 267 1.32 0.62 14.08
N ARG A 268 2.42 0.06 14.59
CA ARG A 268 2.93 -1.23 14.10
C ARG A 268 2.15 -2.44 14.63
N GLN A 269 1.21 -2.20 15.55
CA GLN A 269 0.32 -3.24 16.08
C GLN A 269 -0.88 -3.52 15.16
N GLY A 270 -1.00 -2.81 14.04
CA GLY A 270 -2.09 -2.97 13.09
C GLY A 270 -3.31 -2.09 13.41
N LEU A 271 -3.09 -0.96 14.06
CA LEU A 271 -4.12 0.04 14.37
C LEU A 271 -3.74 1.40 13.77
N ALA A 272 -4.74 2.19 13.35
CA ALA A 272 -4.48 3.56 12.91
C ALA A 272 -5.59 4.51 13.35
N TYR A 273 -5.18 5.67 13.89
CA TYR A 273 -6.05 6.69 14.48
C TYR A 273 -5.63 8.09 14.03
N PHE A 274 -6.60 8.91 13.63
CA PHE A 274 -6.38 10.34 13.44
C PHE A 274 -6.53 11.05 14.79
N TYR A 275 -5.47 10.96 15.61
CA TYR A 275 -5.53 11.34 17.02
C TYR A 275 -5.50 12.86 17.23
N ASP A 276 -6.18 13.31 18.31
CA ASP A 276 -6.20 14.71 18.76
C ASP A 276 -4.97 14.99 19.61
N THR A 277 -3.95 15.63 19.02
CA THR A 277 -2.70 15.97 19.72
C THR A 277 -2.95 16.77 21.00
N LYS A 278 -3.87 17.74 20.99
CA LYS A 278 -4.18 18.58 22.17
C LYS A 278 -4.79 17.77 23.32
N LYS A 279 -5.69 16.84 22.99
CA LYS A 279 -6.26 15.93 24.00
C LYS A 279 -5.26 14.89 24.46
N MET A 280 -4.39 14.38 23.57
CA MET A 280 -3.31 13.47 23.95
C MET A 280 -2.34 14.12 24.95
N GLU A 281 -2.01 15.39 24.75
CA GLU A 281 -1.20 16.19 25.69
C GLU A 281 -1.84 16.27 27.07
N SER A 282 -3.14 16.48 27.15
CA SER A 282 -3.89 16.55 28.42
C SER A 282 -3.96 15.21 29.15
N LEU A 283 -4.00 14.09 28.45
CA LEU A 283 -3.99 12.74 29.02
C LEU A 283 -2.61 12.34 29.57
N ALA A 284 -1.54 12.91 29.01
CA ALA A 284 -0.17 12.65 29.46
C ALA A 284 0.21 13.34 30.81
N GLY A 285 -0.71 14.08 31.46
CA GLY A 285 -0.52 14.79 32.71
C GLY A 285 0.11 16.18 32.52
N SER A 286 0.46 16.86 33.63
CA SER A 286 0.87 18.29 33.70
C SER A 286 2.06 18.72 32.84
N ASP A 287 2.58 17.86 32.00
CA ASP A 287 3.68 18.12 31.10
C ASP A 287 3.24 18.10 29.62
N MET A 288 2.53 19.13 29.18
CA MET A 288 2.33 19.43 27.75
C MET A 288 3.64 19.34 26.95
N ALA A 289 4.76 19.67 27.61
CA ALA A 289 6.10 19.49 27.09
C ALA A 289 6.52 18.01 26.96
N ARG A 290 5.83 17.04 27.56
CA ARG A 290 6.19 15.62 27.51
C ARG A 290 5.79 14.96 26.20
N TRP A 291 4.54 15.16 25.73
CA TRP A 291 4.09 14.55 24.47
C TRP A 291 4.97 14.94 23.29
N LEU A 292 5.19 16.24 23.09
CA LEU A 292 6.03 16.77 22.01
C LEU A 292 7.48 16.31 22.09
N LYS A 293 8.00 16.04 23.31
CA LYS A 293 9.37 15.54 23.53
C LYS A 293 9.49 14.00 23.43
N LEU A 294 8.38 13.27 23.36
CA LEU A 294 8.44 11.82 23.20
C LEU A 294 8.97 11.44 21.81
N SER A 295 9.78 10.38 21.75
CA SER A 295 10.14 9.77 20.48
C SER A 295 8.90 9.18 19.79
N LYS A 296 8.93 9.07 18.45
CA LYS A 296 7.86 8.42 17.66
C LYS A 296 7.46 7.07 18.25
N THR A 297 8.42 6.22 18.59
CA THR A 297 8.17 4.90 19.21
C THR A 297 7.39 4.99 20.52
N LYS A 298 7.71 5.96 21.40
CA LYS A 298 7.00 6.14 22.65
C LYS A 298 5.58 6.66 22.44
N LYS A 299 5.39 7.57 21.50
CA LYS A 299 4.06 8.07 21.11
C LYS A 299 3.18 6.94 20.59
N THR A 300 3.70 6.16 19.64
CA THR A 300 3.02 4.99 19.09
C THR A 300 2.64 3.99 20.18
N SER A 301 3.56 3.66 21.11
CA SER A 301 3.27 2.75 22.22
C SER A 301 2.19 3.28 23.16
N LEU A 302 2.12 4.59 23.39
CA LEU A 302 1.07 5.21 24.19
C LEU A 302 -0.29 5.13 23.47
N ILE A 303 -0.33 5.41 22.17
CA ILE A 303 -1.53 5.26 21.33
C ILE A 303 -2.03 3.81 21.40
N ASP A 304 -1.15 2.82 21.21
CA ASP A 304 -1.52 1.41 21.34
C ASP A 304 -2.08 1.06 22.73
N SER A 305 -1.52 1.64 23.79
CA SER A 305 -2.00 1.41 25.17
C SER A 305 -3.38 2.02 25.44
N LEU A 306 -3.71 3.13 24.82
CA LEU A 306 -5.02 3.79 24.90
C LEU A 306 -6.08 3.04 24.08
N GLY A 307 -5.71 2.43 22.97
CA GLY A 307 -6.60 1.61 22.14
C GLY A 307 -7.90 2.34 21.79
N VAL A 308 -9.05 1.78 22.21
CA VAL A 308 -10.38 2.38 21.91
C VAL A 308 -10.59 3.78 22.51
N ASN A 309 -9.78 4.15 23.49
CA ASN A 309 -9.85 5.44 24.20
C ASN A 309 -8.95 6.51 23.57
N VAL A 310 -8.29 6.23 22.43
CA VAL A 310 -7.54 7.25 21.69
C VAL A 310 -8.49 8.38 21.31
N PRO A 311 -8.26 9.63 21.78
CA PRO A 311 -9.05 10.77 21.34
C PRO A 311 -8.72 11.08 19.90
N GLU A 312 -9.74 11.21 19.05
CA GLU A 312 -9.59 11.49 17.63
C GLU A 312 -10.15 12.86 17.24
N LEU A 313 -9.54 13.43 16.23
CA LEU A 313 -10.12 14.54 15.45
C LEU A 313 -11.07 13.98 14.41
N VAL A 314 -12.09 14.76 14.08
CA VAL A 314 -12.89 14.57 12.88
C VAL A 314 -12.25 15.45 11.80
N PRO A 315 -11.73 14.90 10.70
CA PRO A 315 -11.08 15.69 9.66
C PRO A 315 -12.06 16.63 8.98
N THR A 316 -11.58 17.80 8.55
CA THR A 316 -12.34 18.72 7.69
C THR A 316 -11.70 18.82 6.31
N GLN A 317 -12.47 19.31 5.34
CA GLN A 317 -11.98 19.52 3.98
C GLN A 317 -10.81 20.50 3.95
N GLU A 318 -10.90 21.56 4.77
CA GLU A 318 -9.86 22.60 4.88
C GLU A 318 -8.59 22.05 5.50
N GLN A 319 -8.70 21.25 6.56
CA GLN A 319 -7.54 20.59 7.19
C GLN A 319 -6.83 19.65 6.22
N ARG A 320 -7.58 18.90 5.40
CA ARG A 320 -6.97 18.04 4.37
C ARG A 320 -6.16 18.86 3.37
N GLN A 321 -6.73 19.97 2.88
CA GLN A 321 -6.03 20.85 1.94
C GLN A 321 -4.80 21.48 2.58
N GLU A 322 -4.92 22.03 3.79
CA GLU A 322 -3.80 22.63 4.51
C GLU A 322 -2.65 21.65 4.73
N ARG A 323 -2.96 20.41 5.14
CA ARG A 323 -1.96 19.35 5.35
C ARG A 323 -1.27 18.90 4.07
N TYR A 324 -1.99 18.90 2.94
CA TYR A 324 -1.41 18.64 1.63
C TYR A 324 -0.48 19.78 1.20
N ASP A 325 -0.90 21.02 1.35
CA ASP A 325 -0.14 22.20 0.93
C ASP A 325 1.13 22.43 1.78
N ASN A 326 1.10 22.03 3.06
CA ASN A 326 2.21 22.23 4.01
C ASN A 326 3.09 20.98 4.25
N TRP A 327 2.83 19.89 3.50
CA TRP A 327 3.57 18.63 3.53
C TRP A 327 3.38 17.78 4.81
N GLU A 328 2.34 18.04 5.60
CA GLU A 328 1.92 17.15 6.69
C GLU A 328 1.20 15.90 6.17
N LEU A 329 0.69 15.95 4.94
CA LEU A 329 0.07 14.84 4.23
C LEU A 329 0.91 14.52 3.00
N THR A 330 1.55 13.36 2.99
CA THR A 330 2.47 12.90 1.95
C THR A 330 2.02 11.60 1.31
N ASP A 331 2.53 11.31 0.11
CA ASP A 331 2.25 10.06 -0.60
C ASP A 331 3.29 9.00 -0.19
N ASP A 332 2.94 8.19 0.83
CA ASP A 332 3.89 7.28 1.47
C ASP A 332 3.65 5.81 1.16
N HIS A 333 2.37 5.38 1.04
CA HIS A 333 2.07 3.96 1.05
C HIS A 333 0.77 3.61 0.35
N GLY A 334 0.78 2.45 -0.32
CA GLY A 334 -0.41 1.85 -0.93
C GLY A 334 -0.88 0.63 -0.15
N MET A 335 -2.20 0.52 0.09
CA MET A 335 -2.83 -0.60 0.80
C MET A 335 -4.20 -0.94 0.18
N LEU A 336 -4.80 -2.06 0.61
CA LEU A 336 -6.10 -2.51 0.11
C LEU A 336 -7.17 -2.44 1.19
N ILE A 337 -8.17 -1.57 1.04
CA ILE A 337 -9.37 -1.56 1.90
C ILE A 337 -10.34 -2.64 1.41
N TYR A 338 -10.73 -3.57 2.30
CA TYR A 338 -11.58 -4.70 1.92
C TYR A 338 -12.74 -4.98 2.88
N GLY A 339 -12.77 -4.35 4.04
CA GLY A 339 -13.79 -4.62 5.05
C GLY A 339 -14.09 -3.43 5.94
N ILE A 340 -15.14 -3.58 6.74
CA ILE A 340 -15.57 -2.66 7.81
C ILE A 340 -15.81 -3.46 9.07
N ALA A 341 -15.28 -2.98 10.20
CA ALA A 341 -15.49 -3.53 11.52
C ALA A 341 -15.85 -2.44 12.52
N LYS A 342 -16.38 -2.84 13.68
CA LYS A 342 -16.65 -1.96 14.83
C LYS A 342 -15.94 -2.49 16.05
N ASP A 343 -15.41 -1.59 16.87
CA ASP A 343 -14.93 -1.95 18.21
C ASP A 343 -16.08 -2.10 19.21
N GLN A 344 -15.77 -2.45 20.43
CA GLN A 344 -16.74 -2.63 21.55
C GLN A 344 -17.51 -1.36 21.91
N ASN A 345 -17.02 -0.19 21.50
CA ASN A 345 -17.68 1.11 21.72
C ASN A 345 -18.50 1.55 20.51
N GLY A 346 -18.54 0.75 19.44
CA GLY A 346 -19.26 1.03 18.19
C GLY A 346 -18.53 1.95 17.22
N LYS A 347 -17.24 2.31 17.49
CA LYS A 347 -16.42 3.08 16.57
C LYS A 347 -16.12 2.23 15.33
N GLU A 348 -16.24 2.82 14.14
CA GLU A 348 -16.03 2.13 12.88
C GLU A 348 -14.58 2.22 12.40
N TYR A 349 -14.11 1.10 11.86
CA TYR A 349 -12.79 0.93 11.26
C TYR A 349 -12.92 0.30 9.89
N TYR A 350 -12.05 0.69 8.97
CA TYR A 350 -11.79 -0.10 7.78
C TYR A 350 -10.80 -1.22 8.09
N MET A 351 -11.04 -2.39 7.51
CA MET A 351 -10.11 -3.50 7.49
C MET A 351 -9.24 -3.36 6.24
N VAL A 352 -7.94 -3.22 6.44
CA VAL A 352 -6.98 -2.84 5.39
C VAL A 352 -5.85 -3.84 5.32
N LYS A 353 -5.70 -4.48 4.17
CA LYS A 353 -4.61 -5.42 3.88
C LYS A 353 -3.34 -4.66 3.54
N ASN A 354 -2.25 -4.96 4.25
CA ASN A 354 -0.91 -4.45 3.97
C ASN A 354 -0.06 -5.48 3.23
N SER A 355 1.08 -5.05 2.70
CA SER A 355 2.06 -5.84 1.98
C SER A 355 3.38 -6.02 2.73
N TRP A 356 3.32 -6.19 4.07
CA TRP A 356 4.49 -6.39 4.93
C TRP A 356 4.52 -7.78 5.58
N GLY A 357 3.99 -8.78 4.89
CA GLY A 357 3.87 -10.15 5.38
C GLY A 357 2.81 -10.30 6.48
N GLU A 358 2.59 -11.52 6.93
CA GLU A 358 1.67 -11.84 8.03
C GLU A 358 2.27 -11.45 9.39
N THR A 359 2.63 -10.18 9.55
CA THR A 359 3.24 -9.63 10.76
C THR A 359 2.20 -8.98 11.67
N GLY A 360 2.61 -8.73 12.92
CA GLY A 360 1.76 -8.06 13.90
C GLY A 360 0.64 -8.94 14.45
N GLU A 361 -0.20 -8.34 15.27
CA GLU A 361 -1.28 -9.03 15.96
C GLU A 361 -2.39 -9.51 15.00
N TYR A 362 -2.67 -8.71 13.98
CA TYR A 362 -3.73 -8.97 13.00
C TYR A 362 -3.18 -9.56 11.69
N LYS A 363 -1.98 -10.18 11.73
CA LYS A 363 -1.38 -10.94 10.63
C LYS A 363 -1.43 -10.20 9.27
N GLY A 364 -0.87 -9.00 9.24
CA GLY A 364 -0.77 -8.20 8.03
C GLY A 364 -2.02 -7.37 7.70
N ILE A 365 -3.02 -7.37 8.58
CA ILE A 365 -4.20 -6.52 8.48
C ILE A 365 -4.08 -5.34 9.44
N TRP A 366 -4.52 -4.17 9.00
CA TRP A 366 -4.68 -2.97 9.82
C TRP A 366 -6.15 -2.63 9.98
N TYR A 367 -6.53 -2.27 11.20
CA TYR A 367 -7.82 -1.66 11.52
C TYR A 367 -7.60 -0.15 11.65
N MET A 368 -8.03 0.57 10.62
CA MET A 368 -7.86 2.02 10.51
C MET A 368 -9.19 2.71 10.76
N THR A 369 -9.24 3.67 11.68
CA THR A 369 -10.49 4.43 11.88
C THR A 369 -10.90 5.15 10.59
N LYS A 370 -12.19 5.37 10.40
CA LYS A 370 -12.68 6.14 9.25
C LYS A 370 -12.06 7.54 9.20
N ASN A 371 -11.88 8.16 10.37
CA ASN A 371 -11.24 9.47 10.46
C ASN A 371 -9.78 9.43 9.95
N PHE A 372 -9.02 8.36 10.28
CA PHE A 372 -7.66 8.20 9.78
C PHE A 372 -7.64 8.07 8.25
N ILE A 373 -8.45 7.18 7.68
CA ILE A 373 -8.52 7.01 6.23
C ILE A 373 -8.91 8.32 5.54
N ILE A 374 -9.97 8.99 5.99
CA ILE A 374 -10.42 10.23 5.37
C ILE A 374 -9.36 11.33 5.48
N ALA A 375 -8.69 11.46 6.63
CA ALA A 375 -7.65 12.47 6.84
C ALA A 375 -6.41 12.24 5.97
N ASN A 376 -6.02 10.98 5.75
CA ASN A 376 -4.73 10.60 5.19
C ASN A 376 -4.79 10.03 3.76
N THR A 377 -5.93 10.03 3.10
CA THR A 377 -6.05 9.61 1.70
C THR A 377 -5.41 10.64 0.77
N MET A 378 -4.49 10.23 -0.09
CA MET A 378 -4.04 11.01 -1.26
C MET A 378 -5.02 10.84 -2.41
N ASP A 379 -5.13 9.60 -2.88
CA ASP A 379 -6.13 9.15 -3.82
C ASP A 379 -6.45 7.67 -3.58
N PHE A 380 -7.41 7.14 -4.31
CA PHE A 380 -7.66 5.70 -4.34
C PHE A 380 -8.27 5.27 -5.66
N MET A 381 -7.99 4.04 -6.07
CA MET A 381 -8.63 3.44 -7.22
C MET A 381 -9.81 2.57 -6.81
N VAL A 382 -10.88 2.66 -7.58
CA VAL A 382 -12.11 1.89 -7.36
C VAL A 382 -12.75 1.52 -8.70
N ASN A 383 -13.51 0.42 -8.73
CA ASN A 383 -14.37 0.10 -9.87
C ASN A 383 -15.48 1.15 -9.95
N LYS A 384 -15.72 1.76 -11.13
CA LYS A 384 -16.74 2.79 -11.31
C LYS A 384 -18.15 2.32 -10.91
N ASN A 385 -18.42 1.01 -10.98
CA ASN A 385 -19.70 0.43 -10.55
C ASN A 385 -19.87 0.40 -9.02
N ALA A 386 -18.78 0.58 -8.28
CA ALA A 386 -18.79 0.71 -6.82
C ALA A 386 -19.13 2.13 -6.35
N ILE A 387 -19.11 3.13 -7.25
CA ILE A 387 -19.43 4.52 -6.92
C ILE A 387 -20.94 4.71 -6.83
N PRO A 388 -21.49 5.40 -5.80
CA PRO A 388 -22.92 5.71 -5.70
C PRO A 388 -23.47 6.38 -6.98
N LYS A 389 -24.68 6.00 -7.39
CA LYS A 389 -25.27 6.44 -8.67
C LYS A 389 -25.37 7.97 -8.81
N ASP A 390 -25.69 8.66 -7.71
CA ASP A 390 -25.78 10.12 -7.67
C ASP A 390 -24.40 10.77 -7.91
N ILE A 391 -23.34 10.21 -7.35
CA ILE A 391 -21.96 10.67 -7.54
C ILE A 391 -21.51 10.38 -8.98
N ARG A 392 -21.72 9.16 -9.50
CA ARG A 392 -21.40 8.84 -10.89
C ARG A 392 -22.05 9.80 -11.88
N LYS A 393 -23.32 10.13 -11.66
CA LYS A 393 -24.04 11.09 -12.50
C LYS A 393 -23.39 12.48 -12.50
N LYS A 394 -22.90 12.94 -11.34
CA LYS A 394 -22.20 14.23 -11.23
C LYS A 394 -20.83 14.21 -11.94
N LEU A 395 -20.15 13.06 -11.89
CA LEU A 395 -18.86 12.86 -12.56
C LEU A 395 -18.99 12.60 -14.07
N GLY A 396 -20.15 12.21 -14.55
CA GLY A 396 -20.38 11.85 -15.96
C GLY A 396 -19.78 10.49 -16.37
N ILE A 397 -19.68 9.53 -15.42
CA ILE A 397 -19.08 8.21 -15.62
C ILE A 397 -20.02 7.06 -15.30
#